data_88794dac66e63647cec8fc3035e3e367
#
_entry.id   88794dac66e63647cec8fc3035e3e367
#
_cell.length_a   1.000
_cell.length_b   1.000
_cell.length_c   1.000
_cell.angle_alpha   90.00
_cell.angle_beta   90.00
_cell.angle_gamma   90.00
#
_symmetry.space_group_name_H-M   'P 1'
#
loop_
_entity.id
_entity.type
_entity.pdbx_description
1 polymer ?
#
loop_
_entity_poly.entity_id
_entity_poly.type
_entity_poly.pdbx_seq_one_letter_code
_entity_poly.pdbx_strand_id
1 'polypeptide(L)'
;LVPVTDVAKVELRDGPSVIEHENRQRQLAIYSQLHGAPLGDVAAKLKEKIAEKPLAPGYSLIYDGQIKMMTEQNDAFSTAFLLAFVFIYMVLASQFESLKHPFTIMVSLPLALVGALLGLVFGGYHVSMGAMIGIILLMGLVTKNAILLVDGALQYLREGATVDEALMKAG
;
A
#
# COMPACT_ATOMS: atom_id res chain seq x y z
N LEU A 1 -14.47 67.92 7.37
CA LEU A 1 -14.58 66.50 6.93
C LEU A 1 -14.42 66.52 5.41
N VAL A 2 -13.37 65.85 4.91
CA VAL A 2 -13.14 65.67 3.49
C VAL A 2 -13.73 64.28 3.09
N PRO A 3 -14.60 64.23 2.09
CA PRO A 3 -15.15 62.96 1.63
C PRO A 3 -14.03 62.08 1.04
N VAL A 4 -14.14 60.77 1.21
CA VAL A 4 -13.13 59.79 0.71
C VAL A 4 -12.98 59.85 -0.81
N THR A 5 -14.06 60.21 -1.51
CA THR A 5 -14.07 60.38 -2.96
C THR A 5 -13.17 61.48 -3.49
N ASP A 6 -12.78 62.48 -2.63
CA ASP A 6 -11.91 63.59 -3.00
C ASP A 6 -10.41 63.23 -2.92
N VAL A 7 -10.08 62.17 -2.15
CA VAL A 7 -8.70 61.73 -1.91
C VAL A 7 -8.39 60.34 -2.46
N ALA A 8 -9.43 59.56 -2.83
CA ALA A 8 -9.30 58.20 -3.33
C ALA A 8 -10.39 57.82 -4.33
N LYS A 9 -10.03 57.08 -5.36
CA LYS A 9 -10.97 56.51 -6.33
C LYS A 9 -11.48 55.18 -5.80
N VAL A 10 -12.80 55.11 -5.55
CA VAL A 10 -13.42 53.82 -5.11
C VAL A 10 -13.85 53.04 -6.34
N GLU A 11 -13.25 51.89 -6.54
CA GLU A 11 -13.60 50.95 -7.61
C GLU A 11 -14.10 49.65 -7.00
N LEU A 12 -15.23 49.13 -7.52
CA LEU A 12 -15.72 47.78 -7.21
C LEU A 12 -14.90 46.79 -8.07
N ARG A 13 -14.25 45.85 -7.40
CA ARG A 13 -13.52 44.74 -8.07
C ARG A 13 -13.92 43.42 -7.44
N ASP A 14 -13.99 42.41 -8.26
CA ASP A 14 -14.16 41.05 -7.79
C ASP A 14 -12.93 40.61 -7.01
N GLY A 15 -13.16 40.09 -5.81
CA GLY A 15 -12.10 39.56 -4.96
C GLY A 15 -12.51 38.20 -4.37
N PRO A 16 -11.56 37.41 -3.91
CA PRO A 16 -11.89 36.12 -3.29
C PRO A 16 -12.71 36.35 -2.02
N SER A 17 -13.82 35.62 -1.89
CA SER A 17 -14.71 35.69 -0.72
C SER A 17 -14.04 35.15 0.55
N VAL A 18 -13.10 34.24 0.39
CA VAL A 18 -12.31 33.62 1.47
C VAL A 18 -10.85 33.53 1.03
N ILE A 19 -9.93 33.86 1.90
CA ILE A 19 -8.49 33.69 1.72
C ILE A 19 -8.04 32.69 2.78
N GLU A 20 -7.79 31.44 2.34
CA GLU A 20 -7.34 30.37 3.22
C GLU A 20 -5.82 30.45 3.41
N HIS A 21 -5.38 30.09 4.62
CA HIS A 21 -3.98 29.98 4.97
C HIS A 21 -3.73 28.65 5.64
N GLU A 22 -2.67 27.97 5.23
CA GLU A 22 -2.14 26.79 5.88
C GLU A 22 -0.67 27.06 6.24
N ASN A 23 -0.28 26.76 7.47
CA ASN A 23 1.08 27.00 7.96
C ASN A 23 1.60 28.44 7.71
N ARG A 24 0.71 29.45 7.84
CA ARG A 24 0.96 30.86 7.57
C ARG A 24 1.24 31.21 6.10
N GLN A 25 1.03 30.28 5.20
CA GLN A 25 1.12 30.51 3.76
C GLN A 25 -0.28 30.54 3.15
N ARG A 26 -0.49 31.44 2.19
CA ARG A 26 -1.74 31.51 1.45
C ARG A 26 -1.89 30.25 0.60
N GLN A 27 -3.07 29.60 0.69
CA GLN A 27 -3.37 28.41 -0.11
C GLN A 27 -4.57 28.65 -1.02
N LEU A 28 -4.60 27.87 -2.10
CA LEU A 28 -5.76 27.67 -2.96
C LEU A 28 -6.06 26.17 -3.00
N ALA A 29 -7.20 25.78 -2.42
CA ALA A 29 -7.63 24.40 -2.44
C ALA A 29 -8.44 24.10 -3.71
N ILE A 30 -8.03 23.08 -4.46
CA ILE A 30 -8.73 22.60 -5.65
C ILE A 30 -9.32 21.23 -5.32
N TYR A 31 -10.63 21.14 -5.29
CA TYR A 31 -11.37 19.92 -5.03
C TYR A 31 -11.86 19.30 -6.34
N SER A 32 -11.72 17.98 -6.49
CA SER A 32 -12.29 17.24 -7.60
C SER A 32 -12.94 15.96 -7.12
N GLN A 33 -14.02 15.55 -7.79
CA GLN A 33 -14.67 14.27 -7.54
C GLN A 33 -14.31 13.31 -8.67
N LEU A 34 -14.09 12.04 -8.30
CA LEU A 34 -13.82 10.99 -9.25
C LEU A 34 -15.14 10.42 -9.78
N HIS A 35 -15.20 10.21 -11.10
CA HIS A 35 -16.34 9.55 -11.74
C HIS A 35 -15.83 8.33 -12.51
N GLY A 36 -16.08 7.14 -11.96
CA GLY A 36 -15.82 5.88 -12.63
C GLY A 36 -14.33 5.48 -12.82
N ALA A 37 -13.38 6.27 -12.31
CA ALA A 37 -11.96 5.97 -12.42
C ALA A 37 -11.32 5.70 -11.05
N PRO A 38 -10.37 4.74 -10.94
CA PRO A 38 -9.64 4.51 -9.70
C PRO A 38 -8.80 5.72 -9.29
N LEU A 39 -8.79 6.03 -7.99
CA LEU A 39 -8.04 7.17 -7.45
C LEU A 39 -6.54 7.11 -7.80
N GLY A 40 -5.94 5.92 -7.75
CA GLY A 40 -4.53 5.72 -8.05
C GLY A 40 -4.15 6.13 -9.47
N ASP A 41 -4.95 5.74 -10.46
CA ASP A 41 -4.72 6.07 -11.88
C ASP A 41 -4.84 7.57 -12.13
N VAL A 42 -5.86 8.19 -11.54
CA VAL A 42 -6.07 9.63 -11.67
C VAL A 42 -4.96 10.41 -10.98
N ALA A 43 -4.53 9.98 -9.79
CA ALA A 43 -3.43 10.62 -9.07
C ALA A 43 -2.09 10.48 -9.83
N ALA A 44 -1.82 9.33 -10.45
CA ALA A 44 -0.62 9.13 -11.27
C ALA A 44 -0.61 10.05 -12.49
N LYS A 45 -1.72 10.10 -13.25
CA LYS A 45 -1.86 10.99 -14.41
C LYS A 45 -1.78 12.47 -14.04
N LEU A 46 -2.32 12.84 -12.86
CA LEU A 46 -2.25 14.21 -12.36
C LEU A 46 -0.80 14.60 -12.04
N LYS A 47 -0.06 13.73 -11.36
CA LYS A 47 1.35 13.94 -11.04
C LYS A 47 2.20 14.07 -12.30
N GLU A 48 1.96 13.23 -13.30
CA GLU A 48 2.65 13.28 -14.60
C GLU A 48 2.40 14.62 -15.32
N LYS A 49 1.14 15.03 -15.45
CA LYS A 49 0.79 16.30 -16.10
C LYS A 49 1.33 17.54 -15.40
N ILE A 50 1.41 17.51 -14.08
CA ILE A 50 1.97 18.62 -13.31
C ILE A 50 3.50 18.65 -13.44
N ALA A 51 4.16 17.49 -13.54
CA ALA A 51 5.58 17.41 -13.80
C ALA A 51 5.98 18.01 -15.17
N GLU A 52 5.08 17.90 -16.17
CA GLU A 52 5.29 18.51 -17.49
C GLU A 52 5.22 20.07 -17.45
N LYS A 53 4.50 20.63 -16.47
CA LYS A 53 4.33 22.08 -16.32
C LYS A 53 4.81 22.51 -14.93
N PRO A 54 6.08 22.83 -14.77
CA PRO A 54 6.60 23.27 -13.48
C PRO A 54 5.86 24.52 -13.01
N LEU A 55 5.57 24.56 -11.72
CA LEU A 55 4.93 25.70 -11.09
C LEU A 55 5.87 26.90 -11.10
N ALA A 56 5.30 28.11 -11.10
CA ALA A 56 6.07 29.32 -10.98
C ALA A 56 6.85 29.35 -9.65
N PRO A 57 7.99 30.05 -9.59
CA PRO A 57 8.78 30.20 -8.36
C PRO A 57 7.91 30.72 -7.20
N GLY A 58 8.00 30.09 -6.04
CA GLY A 58 7.23 30.45 -4.85
C GLY A 58 5.91 29.70 -4.69
N TYR A 59 5.51 28.85 -5.65
CA TYR A 59 4.35 27.97 -5.52
C TYR A 59 4.79 26.55 -5.25
N SER A 60 4.10 25.88 -4.32
CA SER A 60 4.25 24.45 -4.05
C SER A 60 2.89 23.76 -4.16
N LEU A 61 2.88 22.52 -4.65
CA LEU A 61 1.69 21.72 -4.73
C LEU A 61 1.71 20.66 -3.62
N ILE A 62 0.64 20.61 -2.85
CA ILE A 62 0.45 19.62 -1.79
C ILE A 62 -0.75 18.76 -2.20
N TYR A 63 -0.55 17.44 -2.23
CA TYR A 63 -1.64 16.50 -2.40
C TYR A 63 -2.20 16.15 -1.03
N ASP A 64 -3.47 16.40 -0.82
CA ASP A 64 -4.15 16.13 0.43
C ASP A 64 -5.40 15.25 0.23
N GLY A 65 -6.16 15.00 1.30
CA GLY A 65 -7.37 14.20 1.26
C GLY A 65 -7.09 12.73 0.93
N GLN A 66 -7.90 12.16 0.03
CA GLN A 66 -7.82 10.73 -0.28
C GLN A 66 -6.49 10.29 -0.89
N ILE A 67 -5.82 11.16 -1.65
CA ILE A 67 -4.51 10.84 -2.24
C ILE A 67 -3.44 10.67 -1.15
N LYS A 68 -3.43 11.56 -0.17
CA LYS A 68 -2.53 11.47 0.99
C LYS A 68 -2.80 10.22 1.79
N MET A 69 -4.06 9.95 2.13
CA MET A 69 -4.47 8.75 2.85
C MET A 69 -4.04 7.47 2.11
N MET A 70 -4.21 7.41 0.80
CA MET A 70 -3.78 6.28 -0.02
C MET A 70 -2.26 6.08 0.05
N THR A 71 -1.48 7.16 0.01
CA THR A 71 -0.02 7.07 0.09
C THR A 71 0.41 6.58 1.47
N GLU A 72 -0.14 7.15 2.55
CA GLU A 72 0.13 6.73 3.93
C GLU A 72 -0.25 5.27 4.18
N GLN A 73 -1.39 4.82 3.63
CA GLN A 73 -1.82 3.42 3.71
C GLN A 73 -0.86 2.48 2.97
N ASN A 74 -0.38 2.85 1.79
CA ASN A 74 0.58 2.05 1.04
C ASN A 74 1.92 1.92 1.78
N ASP A 75 2.40 3.00 2.39
CA ASP A 75 3.63 3.01 3.18
C ASP A 75 3.49 2.16 4.45
N ALA A 76 2.36 2.30 5.16
CA ALA A 76 2.03 1.48 6.31
C ALA A 76 1.91 0.00 5.95
N PHE A 77 1.26 -0.32 4.82
CA PHE A 77 1.14 -1.69 4.32
C PHE A 77 2.50 -2.28 3.97
N SER A 78 3.35 -1.54 3.26
CA SER A 78 4.69 -2.00 2.88
C SER A 78 5.53 -2.32 4.12
N THR A 79 5.45 -1.47 5.14
CA THR A 79 6.13 -1.69 6.42
C THR A 79 5.57 -2.91 7.16
N ALA A 80 4.24 -3.02 7.25
CA ALA A 80 3.58 -4.16 7.88
C ALA A 80 3.89 -5.49 7.17
N PHE A 81 3.91 -5.48 5.83
CA PHE A 81 4.26 -6.63 5.01
C PHE A 81 5.69 -7.09 5.25
N LEU A 82 6.65 -6.15 5.28
CA LEU A 82 8.05 -6.44 5.58
C LEU A 82 8.21 -7.04 6.99
N LEU A 83 7.56 -6.42 7.98
CA LEU A 83 7.60 -6.90 9.36
C LEU A 83 6.98 -8.28 9.49
N ALA A 84 5.83 -8.53 8.85
CA ALA A 84 5.20 -9.85 8.83
C ALA A 84 6.14 -10.91 8.25
N PHE A 85 6.83 -10.61 7.15
CA PHE A 85 7.81 -11.50 6.54
C PHE A 85 8.96 -11.84 7.50
N VAL A 86 9.51 -10.83 8.17
CA VAL A 86 10.59 -11.02 9.15
C VAL A 86 10.12 -11.83 10.36
N PHE A 87 8.94 -11.52 10.91
CA PHE A 87 8.41 -12.26 12.06
C PHE A 87 8.07 -13.72 11.71
N ILE A 88 7.50 -13.98 10.53
CA ILE A 88 7.25 -15.34 10.06
C ILE A 88 8.58 -16.11 10.00
N TYR A 89 9.63 -15.52 9.42
CA TYR A 89 10.94 -16.15 9.38
C TYR A 89 11.49 -16.46 10.78
N MET A 90 11.41 -15.50 11.70
CA MET A 90 11.90 -15.68 13.08
C MET A 90 11.16 -16.80 13.81
N VAL A 91 9.84 -16.85 13.68
CA VAL A 91 9.01 -17.90 14.29
C VAL A 91 9.35 -19.27 13.71
N LEU A 92 9.47 -19.37 12.38
CA LEU A 92 9.86 -20.60 11.70
C LEU A 92 11.26 -21.06 12.10
N ALA A 93 12.23 -20.13 12.18
CA ALA A 93 13.59 -20.45 12.59
C ALA A 93 13.66 -20.98 14.03
N SER A 94 12.85 -20.40 14.92
CA SER A 94 12.70 -20.87 16.29
C SER A 94 12.04 -22.24 16.38
N GLN A 95 11.02 -22.50 15.56
CA GLN A 95 10.26 -23.75 15.59
C GLN A 95 11.04 -24.94 15.02
N PHE A 96 11.79 -24.71 13.95
CA PHE A 96 12.56 -25.79 13.29
C PHE A 96 14.00 -25.92 13.81
N GLU A 97 14.43 -25.05 14.75
CA GLU A 97 15.82 -25.00 15.23
C GLU A 97 16.85 -24.99 14.11
N SER A 98 16.48 -24.40 12.96
CA SER A 98 17.25 -24.41 11.73
C SER A 98 16.97 -23.15 10.94
N LEU A 99 18.00 -22.58 10.31
CA LEU A 99 17.87 -21.45 9.39
C LEU A 99 17.55 -21.86 7.95
N LYS A 100 17.71 -23.14 7.61
CA LYS A 100 17.49 -23.63 6.24
C LYS A 100 16.01 -23.96 5.97
N HIS A 101 15.35 -24.64 6.89
CA HIS A 101 13.95 -25.06 6.72
C HIS A 101 12.98 -23.87 6.58
N PRO A 102 13.10 -22.79 7.38
CA PRO A 102 12.29 -21.58 7.19
C PRO A 102 12.38 -21.00 5.78
N PHE A 103 13.58 -20.95 5.24
CA PHE A 103 13.79 -20.43 3.89
C PHE A 103 13.03 -21.23 2.82
N THR A 104 13.02 -22.55 2.94
CA THR A 104 12.26 -23.42 2.02
C THR A 104 10.75 -23.16 2.12
N ILE A 105 10.23 -23.01 3.34
CA ILE A 105 8.80 -22.69 3.56
C ILE A 105 8.46 -21.31 2.99
N MET A 106 9.33 -20.33 3.18
CA MET A 106 9.10 -18.96 2.72
C MET A 106 9.08 -18.82 1.19
N VAL A 107 9.65 -19.74 0.43
CA VAL A 107 9.52 -19.77 -1.04
C VAL A 107 8.07 -19.93 -1.49
N SER A 108 7.21 -20.52 -0.67
CA SER A 108 5.77 -20.63 -0.96
C SER A 108 5.03 -19.29 -0.89
N LEU A 109 5.53 -18.31 -0.13
CA LEU A 109 4.88 -17.00 0.07
C LEU A 109 4.81 -16.16 -1.21
N PRO A 110 5.89 -15.99 -1.99
CA PRO A 110 5.81 -15.30 -3.28
C PRO A 110 4.80 -15.95 -4.24
N LEU A 111 4.72 -17.28 -4.25
CA LEU A 111 3.76 -18.01 -5.09
C LEU A 111 2.31 -17.73 -4.66
N ALA A 112 2.06 -17.73 -3.35
CA ALA A 112 0.76 -17.38 -2.79
C ALA A 112 0.37 -15.93 -3.12
N LEU A 113 1.32 -14.99 -3.06
CA LEU A 113 1.11 -13.60 -3.44
C LEU A 113 0.72 -13.46 -4.92
N VAL A 114 1.42 -14.15 -5.81
CA VAL A 114 1.06 -14.20 -7.24
C VAL A 114 -0.35 -14.75 -7.42
N GLY A 115 -0.72 -15.82 -6.71
CA GLY A 115 -2.08 -16.38 -6.74
C GLY A 115 -3.14 -15.40 -6.27
N ALA A 116 -2.87 -14.66 -5.20
CA ALA A 116 -3.79 -13.63 -4.69
C ALA A 116 -3.98 -12.48 -5.69
N LEU A 117 -2.89 -12.00 -6.30
CA LEU A 117 -2.95 -10.93 -7.31
C LEU A 117 -3.70 -11.39 -8.57
N LEU A 118 -3.45 -12.61 -9.04
CA LEU A 118 -4.20 -13.19 -10.15
C LEU A 118 -5.69 -13.32 -9.81
N GLY A 119 -6.03 -13.77 -8.60
CA GLY A 119 -7.41 -13.84 -8.15
C GLY A 119 -8.12 -12.48 -8.15
N LEU A 120 -7.44 -11.39 -7.75
CA LEU A 120 -7.97 -10.04 -7.83
C LEU A 120 -8.18 -9.59 -9.28
N VAL A 121 -7.22 -9.87 -10.17
CA VAL A 121 -7.31 -9.51 -11.60
C VAL A 121 -8.46 -10.25 -12.27
N PHE A 122 -8.56 -11.58 -12.09
CA PHE A 122 -9.66 -12.36 -12.68
C PHE A 122 -11.02 -12.02 -12.08
N GLY A 123 -11.07 -11.62 -10.80
CA GLY A 123 -12.27 -11.12 -10.16
C GLY A 123 -12.68 -9.72 -10.57
N GLY A 124 -11.85 -8.99 -11.33
CA GLY A 124 -12.10 -7.60 -11.70
C GLY A 124 -12.02 -6.62 -10.53
N TYR A 125 -11.34 -7.00 -9.44
CA TYR A 125 -11.21 -6.17 -8.26
C TYR A 125 -9.88 -5.39 -8.27
N HIS A 126 -9.95 -4.16 -7.78
CA HIS A 126 -8.75 -3.35 -7.56
C HIS A 126 -8.12 -3.68 -6.21
N VAL A 127 -6.82 -3.43 -6.10
CA VAL A 127 -6.10 -3.55 -4.83
C VAL A 127 -6.65 -2.50 -3.86
N SER A 128 -7.46 -2.95 -2.92
CA SER A 128 -8.08 -2.13 -1.87
C SER A 128 -7.41 -2.42 -0.52
N MET A 129 -7.70 -1.61 0.48
CA MET A 129 -7.24 -1.86 1.85
C MET A 129 -7.66 -3.25 2.37
N GLY A 130 -8.89 -3.70 2.02
CA GLY A 130 -9.36 -5.05 2.35
C GLY A 130 -8.55 -6.15 1.66
N ALA A 131 -8.16 -5.94 0.39
CA ALA A 131 -7.28 -6.87 -0.33
C ALA A 131 -5.87 -6.93 0.30
N MET A 132 -5.32 -5.80 0.73
CA MET A 132 -4.02 -5.75 1.41
C MET A 132 -4.03 -6.53 2.74
N ILE A 133 -5.08 -6.34 3.55
CA ILE A 133 -5.27 -7.12 4.78
C ILE A 133 -5.42 -8.61 4.46
N GLY A 134 -6.19 -8.95 3.42
CA GLY A 134 -6.37 -10.32 2.95
C GLY A 134 -5.05 -10.99 2.53
N ILE A 135 -4.15 -10.26 1.89
CA ILE A 135 -2.81 -10.74 1.53
C ILE A 135 -1.98 -11.07 2.78
N ILE A 136 -2.00 -10.22 3.80
CA ILE A 136 -1.27 -10.50 5.07
C ILE A 136 -1.86 -11.74 5.76
N LEU A 137 -3.18 -11.87 5.81
CA LEU A 137 -3.84 -13.05 6.36
C LEU A 137 -3.51 -14.32 5.57
N LEU A 138 -3.47 -14.23 4.24
CA LEU A 138 -3.08 -15.32 3.36
C LEU A 138 -1.66 -15.81 3.63
N MET A 139 -0.73 -14.89 3.88
CA MET A 139 0.64 -15.28 4.26
C MET A 139 0.66 -16.14 5.52
N GLY A 140 -0.11 -15.79 6.54
CA GLY A 140 -0.23 -16.57 7.77
C GLY A 140 -0.84 -17.95 7.53
N LEU A 141 -1.89 -18.03 6.71
CA LEU A 141 -2.58 -19.28 6.39
C LEU A 141 -1.69 -20.24 5.58
N VAL A 142 -1.01 -19.71 4.54
CA VAL A 142 -0.09 -20.49 3.70
C VAL A 142 1.09 -20.99 4.52
N THR A 143 1.65 -20.15 5.38
CA THR A 143 2.75 -20.53 6.27
C THR A 143 2.34 -21.69 7.19
N LYS A 144 1.14 -21.63 7.80
CA LYS A 144 0.65 -22.70 8.66
C LYS A 144 0.55 -24.04 7.89
N ASN A 145 0.00 -24.04 6.69
CA ASN A 145 -0.13 -25.25 5.88
C ASN A 145 1.24 -25.78 5.45
N ALA A 146 2.16 -24.89 5.07
CA ALA A 146 3.52 -25.27 4.70
C ALA A 146 4.32 -25.84 5.89
N ILE A 147 4.11 -25.33 7.12
CA ILE A 147 4.70 -25.88 8.33
C ILE A 147 4.25 -27.32 8.53
N LEU A 148 2.94 -27.59 8.47
CA LEU A 148 2.40 -28.93 8.66
C LEU A 148 2.96 -29.93 7.64
N LEU A 149 3.06 -29.53 6.38
CA LEU A 149 3.61 -30.36 5.32
C LEU A 149 5.11 -30.68 5.56
N VAL A 150 5.90 -29.65 5.86
CA VAL A 150 7.37 -29.81 6.05
C VAL A 150 7.66 -30.59 7.33
N ASP A 151 6.94 -30.31 8.42
CA ASP A 151 7.12 -31.04 9.68
C ASP A 151 6.77 -32.52 9.54
N GLY A 152 5.63 -32.82 8.91
CA GLY A 152 5.21 -34.20 8.61
C GLY A 152 6.24 -34.91 7.72
N ALA A 153 6.74 -34.26 6.67
CA ALA A 153 7.76 -34.85 5.79
C ALA A 153 9.07 -35.12 6.54
N LEU A 154 9.51 -34.17 7.41
CA LEU A 154 10.71 -34.35 8.22
C LEU A 154 10.56 -35.51 9.22
N GLN A 155 9.38 -35.73 9.78
CA GLN A 155 9.12 -36.86 10.67
C GLN A 155 9.28 -38.19 9.93
N TYR A 156 8.66 -38.35 8.76
CA TYR A 156 8.81 -39.58 7.95
C TYR A 156 10.23 -39.82 7.49
N LEU A 157 10.98 -38.75 7.17
CA LEU A 157 12.41 -38.86 6.84
C LEU A 157 13.24 -39.36 8.02
N ARG A 158 12.93 -38.93 9.26
CA ARG A 158 13.59 -39.44 10.48
C ARG A 158 13.28 -40.92 10.75
N GLU A 159 12.10 -41.39 10.32
CA GLU A 159 11.66 -42.79 10.39
C GLU A 159 12.30 -43.69 9.31
N GLY A 160 13.12 -43.05 8.40
CA GLY A 160 13.84 -43.78 7.36
C GLY A 160 13.15 -43.90 6.01
N ALA A 161 12.05 -43.15 5.79
CA ALA A 161 11.37 -43.09 4.51
C ALA A 161 12.23 -42.32 3.48
N THR A 162 12.04 -42.61 2.20
CA THR A 162 12.63 -41.82 1.12
C THR A 162 11.93 -40.46 1.02
N VAL A 163 12.59 -39.46 0.38
CA VAL A 163 12.04 -38.10 0.23
C VAL A 163 10.67 -38.14 -0.47
N ASP A 164 10.55 -38.95 -1.53
CA ASP A 164 9.30 -39.07 -2.30
C ASP A 164 8.17 -39.70 -1.47
N GLU A 165 8.48 -40.76 -0.71
CA GLU A 165 7.52 -41.40 0.20
C GLU A 165 7.11 -40.47 1.35
N ALA A 166 8.05 -39.72 1.92
CA ALA A 166 7.80 -38.77 2.98
C ALA A 166 6.86 -37.62 2.52
N LEU A 167 7.07 -37.09 1.33
CA LEU A 167 6.22 -36.07 0.73
C LEU A 167 4.82 -36.58 0.41
N MET A 168 4.72 -37.79 -0.16
CA MET A 168 3.44 -38.42 -0.48
C MET A 168 2.60 -38.76 0.76
N LYS A 169 3.25 -39.05 1.90
CA LYS A 169 2.56 -39.36 3.16
C LYS A 169 2.19 -38.13 3.97
N ALA A 170 2.96 -37.03 3.78
CA ALA A 170 2.73 -35.77 4.49
C ALA A 170 1.66 -34.86 3.84
N GLY A 171 1.38 -35.01 2.53
CA GLY A 171 0.39 -34.24 1.76
C GLY A 171 -0.93 -34.94 1.64
#